data_d14dec60ce6e28700ab31979b745266a
#
_entry.id   d14dec60ce6e28700ab31979b745266a
#
_cell.length_a   1.000
_cell.length_b   1.000
_cell.length_c   1.000
_cell.angle_alpha   90.00
_cell.angle_beta   90.00
_cell.angle_gamma   90.00
#
_symmetry.space_group_name_H-M   'P 1'
#
loop_
_entity.id
_entity.type
_entity.pdbx_description
1 polymer ?
#
loop_
_entity_poly.entity_id
_entity_poly.type
_entity_poly.pdbx_seq_one_letter_code
_entity_poly.pdbx_strand_id
1 'polypeptide(L)'
;MARNSSPGDDDVFEGLLKSETTSVKQRGGGAAAAASERAQAYDAQSEDLTLDLLARNQTLPVTISSIQIHGAKHTRKSFLDPIFQPLVQDGRNVNYTLGDMLEQVGVAVGKLQNFDIFQPQILFHLSRPPHLDPSSSPTDLDVSLRVREKSRLLLKTGTDVGNTEGSAYGSMLWRNIFGGAESLSLNASAGTRTRSAYSAEFGAPIQSNPNLRLSIEGLASSTHKPWASHEEVLRGGGVKLNWLKDNGDRHQFGYSGAWRQLTGLAAGASLSVRGEAGDSAKSAISYIFQRERRDNPMLPQSGYFIKTATELAGWGSLGGDVAFSKNELEVSGAVPIPIPGIRRPSGVSVGGGLRAGLLYPLPLSYGFSGASPSRINDRFSLGGPTDIRGFSLGGLGPRDGNDALGGDVFAAGSVNMLIPLPRVGPDSPFRLQIFANGGRLVAMRSKTKGGDSAPRQRLGASSIWDGMVSTTKDLSTGLPSIAAGVGLVYAHPVARFELNFSLPLVMRRGEDARKGLQVGVGINFL
;
A
#
# COMPACT_ATOMS: atom_id res chain seq x y z
N MET A 1 29.27 45.23 -7.66
CA MET A 1 30.18 44.53 -6.74
C MET A 1 29.85 43.04 -6.83
N ALA A 2 30.69 42.32 -7.54
CA ALA A 2 30.59 40.88 -7.73
C ALA A 2 31.15 40.19 -6.47
N ARG A 3 30.39 39.27 -5.89
CA ARG A 3 30.93 38.32 -4.91
C ARG A 3 31.09 36.96 -5.61
N ASN A 4 32.36 36.56 -5.72
CA ASN A 4 32.79 35.22 -6.09
C ASN A 4 32.22 34.20 -5.07
N SER A 5 31.49 33.22 -5.56
CA SER A 5 31.28 31.98 -4.85
C SER A 5 32.42 31.03 -5.19
N SER A 6 33.15 30.59 -4.19
CA SER A 6 34.16 29.54 -4.30
C SER A 6 33.49 28.19 -4.69
N PRO A 7 34.17 27.37 -5.51
CA PRO A 7 33.65 26.03 -5.81
C PRO A 7 33.66 25.17 -4.54
N GLY A 8 32.58 24.42 -4.32
CA GLY A 8 32.41 23.60 -3.13
C GLY A 8 33.41 22.43 -3.06
N ASP A 9 33.76 22.05 -1.85
CA ASP A 9 34.69 20.95 -1.53
C ASP A 9 34.27 19.57 -2.12
N ASP A 10 33.06 19.43 -2.60
CA ASP A 10 32.53 18.18 -3.22
C ASP A 10 33.18 17.87 -4.58
N ASP A 11 33.51 18.89 -5.37
CA ASP A 11 34.16 18.72 -6.68
C ASP A 11 35.64 18.28 -6.55
N VAL A 12 36.28 18.63 -5.47
CA VAL A 12 37.65 18.22 -5.17
C VAL A 12 37.74 16.77 -4.74
N PHE A 13 36.74 16.30 -3.97
CA PHE A 13 36.65 14.90 -3.51
C PHE A 13 36.33 13.96 -4.67
N GLU A 14 35.43 14.36 -5.58
CA GLU A 14 35.09 13.57 -6.78
C GLU A 14 36.26 13.52 -7.79
N GLY A 15 37.03 14.60 -7.87
CA GLY A 15 38.29 14.68 -8.64
C GLY A 15 39.39 13.76 -8.10
N LEU A 16 39.54 13.66 -6.80
CA LEU A 16 40.53 12.78 -6.14
C LEU A 16 40.16 11.31 -6.30
N LEU A 17 38.89 10.93 -6.13
CA LEU A 17 38.38 9.58 -6.37
C LEU A 17 38.52 9.13 -7.83
N LYS A 18 38.35 10.04 -8.79
CA LYS A 18 38.56 9.75 -10.21
C LYS A 18 40.06 9.64 -10.56
N SER A 19 40.94 10.37 -9.91
CA SER A 19 42.38 10.29 -10.17
C SER A 19 43.02 9.02 -9.61
N GLU A 20 42.59 8.52 -8.45
CA GLU A 20 43.07 7.24 -7.91
C GLU A 20 42.59 6.03 -8.70
N THR A 21 41.33 6.07 -9.17
CA THR A 21 40.78 4.98 -10.01
C THR A 21 41.41 4.95 -11.40
N THR A 22 41.93 6.05 -11.91
CA THR A 22 42.51 6.09 -13.27
C THR A 22 43.99 5.66 -13.27
N SER A 23 44.74 5.90 -12.19
CA SER A 23 46.17 5.53 -12.10
C SER A 23 46.40 4.03 -11.82
N VAL A 24 45.45 3.34 -11.17
CA VAL A 24 45.49 1.87 -10.94
C VAL A 24 44.99 1.08 -12.15
N LYS A 25 44.17 1.71 -13.02
CA LYS A 25 43.56 1.04 -14.18
C LYS A 25 44.46 0.85 -15.37
N GLN A 26 45.64 1.46 -15.44
CA GLN A 26 46.47 1.38 -16.65
C GLN A 26 47.59 0.33 -16.66
N ARG A 27 47.85 -0.39 -15.55
CA ARG A 27 48.90 -1.43 -15.54
C ARG A 27 48.49 -2.86 -15.10
N GLY A 28 47.20 -3.09 -14.72
CA GLY A 28 46.72 -4.41 -14.29
C GLY A 28 45.37 -4.84 -14.89
N GLY A 29 44.75 -4.03 -15.73
CA GLY A 29 43.38 -4.20 -16.16
C GLY A 29 43.08 -5.47 -17.02
N GLY A 30 44.05 -5.96 -17.75
CA GLY A 30 43.84 -7.15 -18.60
C GLY A 30 43.89 -8.47 -17.83
N ALA A 31 44.79 -8.56 -16.84
CA ALA A 31 44.94 -9.80 -16.08
C ALA A 31 43.87 -9.97 -14.99
N ALA A 32 43.47 -8.87 -14.36
CA ALA A 32 42.40 -8.90 -13.36
C ALA A 32 40.99 -9.13 -14.00
N ALA A 33 40.74 -8.54 -15.16
CA ALA A 33 39.52 -8.79 -15.92
C ALA A 33 39.44 -10.24 -16.42
N ALA A 34 40.53 -10.74 -17.00
CA ALA A 34 40.63 -12.16 -17.45
C ALA A 34 40.56 -13.16 -16.26
N ALA A 35 41.08 -12.78 -15.08
CA ALA A 35 40.94 -13.59 -13.87
C ALA A 35 39.49 -13.59 -13.34
N SER A 36 38.80 -12.45 -13.38
CA SER A 36 37.38 -12.35 -12.98
C SER A 36 36.45 -13.08 -13.98
N GLU A 37 36.71 -12.99 -15.29
CA GLU A 37 35.98 -13.76 -16.30
C GLU A 37 36.20 -15.27 -16.17
N ARG A 38 37.44 -15.71 -15.89
CA ARG A 38 37.75 -17.12 -15.62
C ARG A 38 37.09 -17.59 -14.31
N ALA A 39 37.08 -16.79 -13.25
CA ALA A 39 36.37 -17.12 -12.01
C ALA A 39 34.88 -17.25 -12.24
N GLN A 40 34.26 -16.31 -12.96
CA GLN A 40 32.85 -16.36 -13.32
C GLN A 40 32.50 -17.55 -14.22
N ALA A 41 33.37 -17.89 -15.19
CA ALA A 41 33.20 -19.06 -16.03
C ALA A 41 33.35 -20.38 -15.25
N TYR A 42 34.29 -20.43 -14.29
CA TYR A 42 34.43 -21.56 -13.37
C TYR A 42 33.25 -21.73 -12.45
N ASP A 43 32.74 -20.61 -11.88
CA ASP A 43 31.55 -20.63 -11.04
C ASP A 43 30.30 -21.08 -11.83
N ALA A 44 30.09 -20.56 -13.04
CA ALA A 44 29.00 -20.99 -13.93
C ALA A 44 29.11 -22.47 -14.33
N GLN A 45 30.30 -22.94 -14.64
CA GLN A 45 30.53 -24.34 -15.01
C GLN A 45 30.37 -25.28 -13.80
N SER A 46 30.71 -24.82 -12.58
CA SER A 46 30.48 -25.58 -11.35
C SER A 46 28.99 -25.62 -10.96
N GLU A 47 28.26 -24.54 -11.22
CA GLU A 47 26.81 -24.49 -11.04
C GLU A 47 26.09 -25.45 -12.02
N ASP A 48 26.45 -25.45 -13.29
CA ASP A 48 25.87 -26.35 -14.29
C ASP A 48 26.14 -27.82 -13.95
N LEU A 49 27.35 -28.17 -13.50
CA LEU A 49 27.68 -29.51 -13.06
C LEU A 49 26.91 -29.94 -11.81
N THR A 50 26.74 -29.04 -10.85
CA THR A 50 25.95 -29.32 -9.63
C THR A 50 24.48 -29.51 -9.95
N LEU A 51 23.92 -28.71 -10.86
CA LEU A 51 22.53 -28.85 -11.32
C LEU A 51 22.32 -30.17 -12.07
N ASP A 52 23.25 -30.58 -12.95
CA ASP A 52 23.18 -31.87 -13.68
C ASP A 52 23.30 -33.07 -12.72
N LEU A 53 24.20 -33.01 -11.73
CA LEU A 53 24.31 -34.02 -10.69
C LEU A 53 23.05 -34.12 -9.82
N LEU A 54 22.45 -32.99 -9.43
CA LEU A 54 21.21 -32.96 -8.69
C LEU A 54 20.07 -33.54 -9.53
N ALA A 55 19.96 -33.16 -10.81
CA ALA A 55 18.92 -33.63 -11.71
C ALA A 55 18.99 -35.17 -11.92
N ARG A 56 20.19 -35.74 -12.00
CA ARG A 56 20.38 -37.21 -12.15
C ARG A 56 20.10 -37.99 -10.86
N ASN A 57 20.18 -37.35 -9.70
CA ASN A 57 20.08 -37.99 -8.39
C ASN A 57 18.81 -37.61 -7.61
N GLN A 58 17.83 -37.00 -8.24
CA GLN A 58 16.59 -36.51 -7.58
C GLN A 58 15.82 -37.61 -6.82
N THR A 59 15.91 -38.87 -7.27
CA THR A 59 15.18 -40.00 -6.68
C THR A 59 15.93 -40.71 -5.56
N LEU A 60 17.14 -40.25 -5.19
CA LEU A 60 17.88 -40.86 -4.09
C LEU A 60 17.13 -40.68 -2.76
N PRO A 61 16.94 -41.74 -1.97
CA PRO A 61 16.35 -41.63 -0.65
C PRO A 61 17.31 -40.89 0.30
N VAL A 62 16.83 -39.86 0.96
CA VAL A 62 17.61 -39.05 1.89
C VAL A 62 16.79 -38.73 3.16
N THR A 63 17.51 -38.61 4.28
CA THR A 63 16.95 -38.25 5.57
C THR A 63 17.68 -37.02 6.09
N ILE A 64 16.94 -36.00 6.57
CA ILE A 64 17.55 -34.82 7.19
C ILE A 64 17.92 -35.16 8.62
N SER A 65 19.22 -35.22 8.93
CA SER A 65 19.74 -35.48 10.27
C SER A 65 19.70 -34.21 11.13
N SER A 66 20.25 -33.12 10.61
CA SER A 66 20.28 -31.84 11.30
C SER A 66 20.16 -30.67 10.34
N ILE A 67 19.64 -29.54 10.87
CA ILE A 67 19.62 -28.24 10.17
C ILE A 67 20.36 -27.23 11.02
N GLN A 68 21.42 -26.66 10.48
CA GLN A 68 22.26 -25.67 11.14
C GLN A 68 22.11 -24.32 10.42
N ILE A 69 21.86 -23.26 11.19
CA ILE A 69 21.69 -21.90 10.66
C ILE A 69 22.84 -21.04 11.14
N HIS A 70 23.67 -20.60 10.20
CA HIS A 70 24.84 -19.74 10.45
C HIS A 70 24.56 -18.29 10.04
N GLY A 71 24.88 -17.33 10.92
CA GLY A 71 24.75 -15.90 10.63
C GLY A 71 23.50 -15.23 11.18
N ALA A 72 22.58 -15.96 11.79
CA ALA A 72 21.44 -15.43 12.55
C ALA A 72 21.87 -15.00 13.96
N LYS A 73 22.51 -13.83 14.07
CA LYS A 73 23.10 -13.36 15.35
C LYS A 73 22.06 -12.82 16.34
N HIS A 74 21.05 -12.13 15.83
CA HIS A 74 20.03 -11.46 16.64
C HIS A 74 18.68 -12.18 16.59
N THR A 75 18.53 -13.21 15.76
CA THR A 75 17.30 -13.97 15.61
C THR A 75 17.27 -15.12 16.59
N ARG A 76 16.17 -15.25 17.35
CA ARG A 76 16.02 -16.31 18.37
C ARG A 76 15.85 -17.68 17.71
N LYS A 77 16.43 -18.72 18.34
CA LYS A 77 16.24 -20.11 17.91
C LYS A 77 14.76 -20.51 17.98
N SER A 78 14.07 -20.15 19.05
CA SER A 78 12.63 -20.44 19.22
C SER A 78 11.73 -19.85 18.14
N PHE A 79 12.21 -18.82 17.40
CA PHE A 79 11.52 -18.29 16.23
C PHE A 79 11.81 -19.12 14.97
N LEU A 80 13.02 -19.64 14.83
CA LEU A 80 13.45 -20.44 13.68
C LEU A 80 12.96 -21.91 13.78
N ASP A 81 12.88 -22.47 14.97
CA ASP A 81 12.50 -23.85 15.20
C ASP A 81 11.17 -24.23 14.53
N PRO A 82 10.05 -23.50 14.66
CA PRO A 82 8.79 -23.86 14.02
C PRO A 82 8.84 -23.87 12.49
N ILE A 83 9.83 -23.22 11.88
CA ILE A 83 10.00 -23.16 10.42
C ILE A 83 10.71 -24.43 9.93
N PHE A 84 11.69 -24.93 10.69
CA PHE A 84 12.58 -26.02 10.27
C PHE A 84 12.30 -27.35 10.97
N GLN A 85 11.74 -27.34 12.17
CA GLN A 85 11.43 -28.54 12.94
C GLN A 85 10.54 -29.53 12.17
N PRO A 86 9.49 -29.11 11.44
CA PRO A 86 8.69 -30.01 10.62
C PRO A 86 9.54 -30.79 9.62
N LEU A 87 10.53 -30.17 8.97
CA LEU A 87 11.41 -30.81 7.99
C LEU A 87 12.23 -31.97 8.59
N VAL A 88 12.71 -31.79 9.82
CA VAL A 88 13.48 -32.82 10.52
C VAL A 88 12.57 -33.93 11.06
N GLN A 89 11.37 -33.63 11.53
CA GLN A 89 10.42 -34.60 12.06
C GLN A 89 9.77 -35.43 10.95
N ASP A 90 9.30 -34.79 9.90
CA ASP A 90 8.69 -35.45 8.75
C ASP A 90 9.73 -36.26 7.98
N GLY A 91 10.96 -35.77 7.87
CA GLY A 91 12.07 -36.48 7.22
C GLY A 91 12.47 -37.79 7.89
N ARG A 92 12.12 -37.97 9.18
CA ARG A 92 12.32 -39.26 9.88
C ARG A 92 11.19 -40.26 9.67
N ASN A 93 10.00 -39.77 9.35
CA ASN A 93 8.78 -40.57 9.22
C ASN A 93 8.41 -40.90 7.76
N VAL A 94 8.91 -40.14 6.80
CA VAL A 94 8.64 -40.30 5.38
C VAL A 94 10.00 -40.42 4.66
N ASN A 95 10.14 -41.38 3.76
CA ASN A 95 11.32 -41.50 2.91
C ASN A 95 11.30 -40.39 1.86
N TYR A 96 11.93 -39.26 2.19
CA TYR A 96 12.12 -38.20 1.22
C TYR A 96 13.08 -38.60 0.11
N THR A 97 12.76 -38.18 -1.11
CA THR A 97 13.75 -38.14 -2.17
C THR A 97 14.60 -36.87 -2.04
N LEU A 98 15.78 -36.85 -2.64
CA LEU A 98 16.63 -35.65 -2.68
C LEU A 98 15.89 -34.47 -3.32
N GLY A 99 15.06 -34.69 -4.33
CA GLY A 99 14.22 -33.67 -4.96
C GLY A 99 13.20 -33.09 -4.00
N ASP A 100 12.45 -33.94 -3.29
CA ASP A 100 11.44 -33.50 -2.31
C ASP A 100 12.09 -32.70 -1.16
N MET A 101 13.24 -33.17 -0.69
CA MET A 101 13.99 -32.49 0.37
C MET A 101 14.45 -31.09 -0.06
N LEU A 102 14.97 -30.94 -1.26
CA LEU A 102 15.39 -29.65 -1.81
C LEU A 102 14.20 -28.69 -1.98
N GLU A 103 13.06 -29.19 -2.43
CA GLU A 103 11.84 -28.41 -2.56
C GLU A 103 11.37 -27.90 -1.17
N GLN A 104 11.32 -28.78 -0.17
CA GLN A 104 10.92 -28.42 1.18
C GLN A 104 11.88 -27.42 1.84
N VAL A 105 13.18 -27.61 1.69
CA VAL A 105 14.20 -26.65 2.14
C VAL A 105 14.02 -25.31 1.41
N GLY A 106 13.74 -25.34 0.12
CA GLY A 106 13.44 -24.15 -0.68
C GLY A 106 12.21 -23.38 -0.16
N VAL A 107 11.13 -24.08 0.20
CA VAL A 107 9.93 -23.50 0.82
C VAL A 107 10.26 -22.84 2.17
N ALA A 108 11.08 -23.50 3.01
CA ALA A 108 11.49 -22.94 4.29
C ALA A 108 12.38 -21.69 4.13
N VAL A 109 13.32 -21.73 3.17
CA VAL A 109 14.14 -20.55 2.81
C VAL A 109 13.26 -19.41 2.28
N GLY A 110 12.27 -19.71 1.45
CA GLY A 110 11.29 -18.73 0.98
C GLY A 110 10.50 -18.09 2.13
N LYS A 111 10.08 -18.87 3.13
CA LYS A 111 9.46 -18.34 4.35
C LYS A 111 10.40 -17.38 5.09
N LEU A 112 11.69 -17.72 5.22
CA LEU A 112 12.67 -16.82 5.85
C LEU A 112 12.84 -15.50 5.09
N GLN A 113 12.87 -15.53 3.77
CA GLN A 113 12.96 -14.34 2.94
C GLN A 113 11.75 -13.41 3.12
N ASN A 114 10.56 -13.99 3.27
CA ASN A 114 9.31 -13.24 3.43
C ASN A 114 9.22 -12.45 4.75
N PHE A 115 10.04 -12.76 5.77
CA PHE A 115 10.10 -11.96 7.00
C PHE A 115 10.83 -10.62 6.82
N ASP A 116 11.54 -10.41 5.73
CA ASP A 116 12.32 -9.19 5.42
C ASP A 116 13.42 -8.85 6.45
N ILE A 117 13.86 -9.83 7.25
CA ILE A 117 14.96 -9.66 8.23
C ILE A 117 16.30 -10.16 7.70
N PHE A 118 16.30 -11.01 6.67
CA PHE A 118 17.49 -11.53 6.02
C PHE A 118 17.70 -10.92 4.63
N GLN A 119 18.96 -10.92 4.18
CA GLN A 119 19.27 -10.58 2.79
C GLN A 119 18.73 -11.66 1.86
N PRO A 120 18.37 -11.32 0.60
CA PRO A 120 17.73 -12.27 -0.31
C PRO A 120 18.63 -13.44 -0.71
N GLN A 121 19.96 -13.30 -0.59
CA GLN A 121 20.92 -14.36 -0.88
C GLN A 121 21.09 -15.26 0.36
N ILE A 122 20.31 -16.32 0.44
CA ILE A 122 20.46 -17.38 1.44
C ILE A 122 21.14 -18.55 0.74
N LEU A 123 22.34 -18.91 1.20
CA LEU A 123 23.08 -20.04 0.69
C LEU A 123 22.80 -21.26 1.56
N PHE A 124 22.59 -22.41 0.95
CA PHE A 124 22.52 -23.67 1.66
C PHE A 124 23.60 -24.62 1.17
N HIS A 125 24.11 -25.39 2.08
CA HIS A 125 25.14 -26.40 1.84
C HIS A 125 24.69 -27.73 2.43
N LEU A 126 24.83 -28.80 1.62
CA LEU A 126 24.54 -30.17 2.04
C LEU A 126 25.84 -30.86 2.37
N SER A 127 25.90 -31.49 3.53
CA SER A 127 27.04 -32.30 3.96
C SER A 127 26.56 -33.62 4.56
N ARG A 128 27.41 -34.62 4.54
CA ARG A 128 27.16 -35.85 5.27
C ARG A 128 27.54 -35.64 6.74
N PRO A 129 26.82 -36.26 7.68
CA PRO A 129 27.23 -36.27 9.08
C PRO A 129 28.62 -36.84 9.23
N PRO A 130 29.41 -36.38 10.21
CA PRO A 130 30.74 -36.94 10.45
C PRO A 130 30.63 -38.43 10.80
N HIS A 131 31.50 -39.26 10.22
CA HIS A 131 31.51 -40.73 10.37
C HIS A 131 31.70 -41.25 11.81
N LEU A 132 31.87 -40.34 12.77
CA LEU A 132 32.03 -40.64 14.19
C LEU A 132 30.70 -40.87 14.93
N ASP A 133 29.56 -40.58 14.29
CA ASP A 133 28.25 -40.78 14.92
C ASP A 133 27.71 -42.20 14.56
N PRO A 134 27.67 -43.13 15.52
CA PRO A 134 27.24 -44.51 15.26
C PRO A 134 25.74 -44.62 14.93
N SER A 135 24.96 -43.53 15.09
CA SER A 135 23.54 -43.48 14.75
C SER A 135 23.27 -43.00 13.31
N SER A 136 24.30 -42.58 12.56
CA SER A 136 24.14 -42.05 11.21
C SER A 136 24.00 -43.16 10.18
N SER A 137 23.03 -43.00 9.28
CA SER A 137 22.83 -43.86 8.11
C SER A 137 23.50 -43.26 6.86
N PRO A 138 23.80 -44.08 5.82
CA PRO A 138 24.36 -43.56 4.55
C PRO A 138 23.45 -42.54 3.84
N THR A 139 22.18 -42.52 4.17
CA THR A 139 21.15 -41.63 3.60
C THR A 139 21.02 -40.30 4.37
N ASP A 140 21.69 -40.17 5.51
CA ASP A 140 21.59 -38.98 6.34
C ASP A 140 22.35 -37.80 5.75
N LEU A 141 21.71 -36.64 5.72
CA LEU A 141 22.25 -35.37 5.28
C LEU A 141 22.09 -34.29 6.33
N ASP A 142 23.13 -33.50 6.51
CA ASP A 142 23.11 -32.27 7.29
C ASP A 142 22.93 -31.08 6.35
N VAL A 143 21.95 -30.24 6.66
CA VAL A 143 21.67 -29.01 5.91
C VAL A 143 22.21 -27.82 6.70
N SER A 144 23.19 -27.12 6.13
CA SER A 144 23.70 -25.89 6.71
C SER A 144 23.25 -24.68 5.89
N LEU A 145 22.53 -23.77 6.53
CA LEU A 145 22.03 -22.52 5.95
C LEU A 145 22.94 -21.36 6.37
N ARG A 146 23.45 -20.63 5.41
CA ARG A 146 24.18 -19.38 5.67
C ARG A 146 23.29 -18.20 5.34
N VAL A 147 22.88 -17.48 6.38
CA VAL A 147 22.03 -16.30 6.28
C VAL A 147 22.82 -15.04 6.67
N ARG A 148 22.41 -13.91 6.14
CA ARG A 148 22.93 -12.60 6.54
C ARG A 148 21.77 -11.70 6.92
N GLU A 149 21.79 -11.21 8.16
CA GLU A 149 20.74 -10.30 8.65
C GLU A 149 20.85 -8.92 7.96
N LYS A 150 19.70 -8.30 7.64
CA LYS A 150 19.62 -6.92 7.17
C LYS A 150 19.91 -5.96 8.31
N SER A 151 20.23 -4.71 7.96
CA SER A 151 20.34 -3.63 8.95
C SER A 151 19.05 -3.54 9.78
N ARG A 152 19.21 -3.56 11.11
CA ARG A 152 18.08 -3.52 12.06
C ARG A 152 17.41 -2.15 12.08
N LEU A 153 18.18 -1.08 11.90
CA LEU A 153 17.68 0.28 11.90
C LEU A 153 17.81 0.86 10.50
N LEU A 154 16.69 1.38 10.00
CA LEU A 154 16.61 2.10 8.74
C LEU A 154 15.91 3.44 8.99
N LEU A 155 16.62 4.53 8.71
CA LEU A 155 16.11 5.90 8.79
C LEU A 155 15.99 6.44 7.36
N LYS A 156 14.83 7.02 7.05
CA LYS A 156 14.57 7.72 5.79
C LYS A 156 14.00 9.09 6.10
N THR A 157 14.48 10.10 5.39
CA THR A 157 13.92 11.46 5.43
C THR A 157 13.72 11.95 4.01
N GLY A 158 12.78 12.82 3.79
CA GLY A 158 12.53 13.35 2.47
C GLY A 158 11.48 14.46 2.48
N THR A 159 11.26 15.00 1.30
CA THR A 159 10.21 15.99 1.05
C THR A 159 9.35 15.51 -0.09
N ASP A 160 8.04 15.69 0.05
CA ASP A 160 7.06 15.36 -0.96
C ASP A 160 6.34 16.63 -1.42
N VAL A 161 6.17 16.77 -2.73
CA VAL A 161 5.40 17.84 -3.34
C VAL A 161 4.41 17.23 -4.31
N GLY A 162 3.11 17.41 -4.06
CA GLY A 162 2.06 16.87 -4.92
C GLY A 162 0.67 17.14 -4.35
N ASN A 163 -0.37 16.92 -5.15
CA ASN A 163 -1.77 17.04 -4.74
C ASN A 163 -2.11 18.37 -4.04
N THR A 164 -1.48 19.47 -4.44
CA THR A 164 -1.59 20.81 -3.83
C THR A 164 -1.00 20.91 -2.41
N GLU A 165 -0.13 20.02 -2.03
CA GLU A 165 0.54 19.99 -0.73
C GLU A 165 2.05 19.84 -0.90
N GLY A 166 2.82 20.54 -0.07
CA GLY A 166 4.24 20.29 0.16
C GLY A 166 4.42 19.79 1.58
N SER A 167 5.15 18.69 1.77
CA SER A 167 5.42 18.13 3.10
C SER A 167 6.84 17.60 3.21
N ALA A 168 7.36 17.62 4.43
CA ALA A 168 8.59 16.94 4.83
C ALA A 168 8.22 15.75 5.71
N TYR A 169 8.96 14.66 5.56
CA TYR A 169 8.73 13.46 6.35
C TYR A 169 10.02 12.83 6.88
N GLY A 170 9.89 12.14 8.00
CA GLY A 170 10.90 11.25 8.56
C GLY A 170 10.26 9.91 8.88
N SER A 171 10.94 8.83 8.53
CA SER A 171 10.50 7.46 8.78
C SER A 171 11.65 6.65 9.38
N MET A 172 11.39 5.96 10.48
CA MET A 172 12.31 5.05 11.15
C MET A 172 11.70 3.66 11.17
N LEU A 173 12.43 2.67 10.71
CA LEU A 173 12.07 1.27 10.80
C LEU A 173 13.11 0.51 11.59
N TRP A 174 12.70 -0.08 12.71
CA TRP A 174 13.51 -0.95 13.55
C TRP A 174 13.04 -2.39 13.39
N ARG A 175 13.87 -3.23 12.80
CA ARG A 175 13.59 -4.63 12.49
C ARG A 175 14.15 -5.57 13.55
N ASN A 176 13.50 -6.70 13.75
CA ASN A 176 13.94 -7.81 14.56
C ASN A 176 14.34 -7.38 15.99
N ILE A 177 13.44 -6.68 16.66
CA ILE A 177 13.71 -6.01 17.95
C ILE A 177 14.05 -7.03 19.03
N PHE A 178 13.24 -8.06 19.16
CA PHE A 178 13.39 -9.12 20.15
C PHE A 178 13.84 -10.45 19.53
N GLY A 179 14.19 -10.49 18.25
CA GLY A 179 14.67 -11.68 17.56
C GLY A 179 13.59 -12.62 17.01
N GLY A 180 12.34 -12.17 16.94
CA GLY A 180 11.20 -12.92 16.37
C GLY A 180 10.60 -12.27 15.12
N ALA A 181 11.41 -11.52 14.36
CA ALA A 181 11.00 -10.74 13.19
C ALA A 181 9.97 -9.64 13.50
N GLU A 182 9.95 -9.16 14.74
CA GLU A 182 9.15 -8.00 15.10
C GLU A 182 9.71 -6.73 14.43
N SER A 183 8.84 -5.79 14.14
CA SER A 183 9.25 -4.48 13.63
C SER A 183 8.49 -3.35 14.29
N LEU A 184 9.18 -2.25 14.51
CA LEU A 184 8.62 -0.97 14.94
C LEU A 184 8.87 0.04 13.84
N SER A 185 7.81 0.59 13.28
CA SER A 185 7.86 1.71 12.36
C SER A 185 7.37 2.98 13.04
N LEU A 186 8.14 4.05 12.95
CA LEU A 186 7.77 5.38 13.41
C LEU A 186 7.82 6.32 12.21
N ASN A 187 6.74 7.04 11.97
CA ASN A 187 6.65 8.01 10.90
C ASN A 187 6.20 9.35 11.47
N ALA A 188 6.83 10.41 10.99
CA ALA A 188 6.46 11.78 11.28
C ALA A 188 6.45 12.57 9.98
N SER A 189 5.42 13.38 9.77
CA SER A 189 5.37 14.30 8.64
C SER A 189 4.76 15.63 9.04
N ALA A 190 5.21 16.69 8.36
CA ALA A 190 4.68 18.03 8.52
C ALA A 190 4.62 18.72 7.15
N GLY A 191 3.52 19.40 6.86
CA GLY A 191 3.30 20.00 5.55
C GLY A 191 2.33 21.18 5.59
N THR A 192 2.04 21.68 4.42
CA THR A 192 1.19 22.87 4.26
C THR A 192 -0.28 22.59 4.58
N ARG A 193 -0.77 21.39 4.32
CA ARG A 193 -2.13 20.95 4.61
C ARG A 193 -2.16 20.01 5.81
N THR A 194 -1.34 18.98 5.81
CA THR A 194 -1.11 18.13 6.97
C THR A 194 -0.12 18.83 7.89
N ARG A 195 -0.62 19.61 8.85
CA ARG A 195 0.24 20.37 9.77
C ARG A 195 1.22 19.48 10.50
N SER A 196 0.74 18.35 10.99
CA SER A 196 1.55 17.30 11.59
C SER A 196 0.84 15.98 11.51
N ALA A 197 1.58 14.91 11.26
CA ALA A 197 1.11 13.54 11.40
C ALA A 197 2.21 12.67 11.98
N TYR A 198 1.86 11.93 13.00
CA TYR A 198 2.73 10.97 13.69
C TYR A 198 2.05 9.62 13.68
N SER A 199 2.78 8.57 13.34
CA SER A 199 2.29 7.21 13.48
C SER A 199 3.39 6.31 14.03
N ALA A 200 2.98 5.38 14.88
CA ALA A 200 3.81 4.32 15.41
C ALA A 200 3.10 2.99 15.17
N GLU A 201 3.78 2.02 14.60
CA GLU A 201 3.25 0.67 14.38
C GLU A 201 4.27 -0.35 14.85
N PHE A 202 3.87 -1.18 15.80
CA PHE A 202 4.59 -2.38 16.22
C PHE A 202 3.91 -3.60 15.63
N GLY A 203 4.63 -4.40 14.86
CA GLY A 203 4.11 -5.60 14.22
C GLY A 203 4.97 -6.82 14.48
N ALA A 204 4.32 -7.96 14.73
CA ALA A 204 4.96 -9.24 14.96
C ALA A 204 4.28 -10.37 14.17
N PRO A 205 5.02 -11.30 13.58
CA PRO A 205 4.44 -12.49 12.97
C PRO A 205 3.90 -13.43 14.06
N ILE A 206 2.77 -14.08 13.79
CA ILE A 206 2.18 -15.07 14.69
C ILE A 206 2.72 -16.45 14.30
N GLN A 207 3.19 -17.21 15.30
CA GLN A 207 3.68 -18.61 15.14
C GLN A 207 4.76 -18.74 14.05
N SER A 208 5.67 -17.78 13.92
CA SER A 208 6.69 -17.77 12.89
C SER A 208 6.14 -17.92 11.45
N ASN A 209 4.91 -17.45 11.22
CA ASN A 209 4.29 -17.45 9.91
C ASN A 209 4.41 -16.04 9.27
N PRO A 210 5.15 -15.88 8.14
CA PRO A 210 5.30 -14.59 7.48
C PRO A 210 3.99 -14.05 6.91
N ASN A 211 3.04 -14.95 6.63
CA ASN A 211 1.76 -14.60 6.03
C ASN A 211 0.72 -14.12 7.06
N LEU A 212 0.99 -14.30 8.36
CA LEU A 212 0.07 -13.90 9.42
C LEU A 212 0.77 -12.98 10.41
N ARG A 213 0.40 -11.69 10.41
CA ARG A 213 1.04 -10.65 11.20
C ARG A 213 0.03 -9.86 12.03
N LEU A 214 0.28 -9.78 13.32
CA LEU A 214 -0.44 -8.88 14.23
C LEU A 214 0.32 -7.56 14.33
N SER A 215 -0.38 -6.43 14.20
CA SER A 215 0.19 -5.10 14.41
C SER A 215 -0.66 -4.28 15.36
N ILE A 216 0.01 -3.50 16.19
CA ILE A 216 -0.59 -2.51 17.09
C ILE A 216 -0.14 -1.15 16.57
N GLU A 217 -1.08 -0.26 16.35
CA GLU A 217 -0.78 1.08 15.83
C GLU A 217 -1.29 2.19 16.74
N GLY A 218 -0.56 3.29 16.74
CA GLY A 218 -0.97 4.55 17.32
C GLY A 218 -0.78 5.66 16.29
N LEU A 219 -1.70 6.61 16.24
CA LEU A 219 -1.63 7.72 15.31
C LEU A 219 -2.13 9.00 15.94
N ALA A 220 -1.52 10.12 15.54
CA ALA A 220 -1.94 11.47 15.87
C ALA A 220 -1.70 12.36 14.66
N SER A 221 -2.74 13.03 14.17
CA SER A 221 -2.62 13.93 13.03
C SER A 221 -3.47 15.16 13.18
N SER A 222 -3.03 16.26 12.56
CA SER A 222 -3.77 17.50 12.40
C SER A 222 -3.73 17.87 10.92
N THR A 223 -4.90 17.90 10.29
CA THR A 223 -5.04 18.15 8.85
C THR A 223 -6.00 19.29 8.58
N HIS A 224 -5.52 20.32 7.92
CA HIS A 224 -6.34 21.43 7.45
C HIS A 224 -7.07 21.05 6.16
N LYS A 225 -8.39 21.22 6.16
CA LYS A 225 -9.28 20.94 5.00
C LYS A 225 -9.86 22.25 4.46
N PRO A 226 -9.13 22.99 3.62
CA PRO A 226 -9.56 24.32 3.17
C PRO A 226 -10.85 24.27 2.33
N TRP A 227 -11.12 23.16 1.62
CA TRP A 227 -12.36 22.98 0.85
C TRP A 227 -13.61 22.77 1.72
N ALA A 228 -13.43 22.52 3.01
CA ALA A 228 -14.50 22.36 4.00
C ALA A 228 -14.31 23.29 5.21
N SER A 229 -13.43 24.30 5.10
CA SER A 229 -13.22 25.41 6.04
C SER A 229 -12.98 25.00 7.50
N HIS A 230 -12.31 23.85 7.74
CA HIS A 230 -11.99 23.38 9.09
C HIS A 230 -10.66 22.65 9.16
N GLU A 231 -10.20 22.41 10.37
CA GLU A 231 -9.08 21.54 10.71
C GLU A 231 -9.60 20.29 11.44
N GLU A 232 -9.13 19.13 11.03
CA GLU A 232 -9.43 17.86 11.69
C GLU A 232 -8.21 17.38 12.47
N VAL A 233 -8.37 17.24 13.79
CA VAL A 233 -7.39 16.61 14.67
C VAL A 233 -7.87 15.19 14.97
N LEU A 234 -7.00 14.23 14.75
CA LEU A 234 -7.26 12.80 14.96
C LEU A 234 -6.19 12.23 15.87
N ARG A 235 -6.61 11.56 16.95
CA ARG A 235 -5.72 10.79 17.84
C ARG A 235 -6.36 9.45 18.09
N GLY A 236 -5.59 8.39 17.93
CA GLY A 236 -6.17 7.08 18.10
C GLY A 236 -5.13 5.97 18.04
N GLY A 237 -5.62 4.77 18.17
CA GLY A 237 -4.82 3.56 18.03
C GLY A 237 -5.69 2.38 17.66
N GLY A 238 -5.04 1.29 17.32
CA GLY A 238 -5.75 0.10 16.90
C GLY A 238 -4.89 -1.13 16.89
N VAL A 239 -5.55 -2.25 16.67
CA VAL A 239 -4.92 -3.56 16.49
C VAL A 239 -5.37 -4.10 15.14
N LYS A 240 -4.43 -4.61 14.34
CA LYS A 240 -4.69 -5.16 13.02
C LYS A 240 -4.09 -6.55 12.89
N LEU A 241 -4.85 -7.46 12.32
CA LEU A 241 -4.40 -8.77 11.90
C LEU A 241 -4.35 -8.80 10.38
N ASN A 242 -3.14 -8.89 9.85
CA ASN A 242 -2.89 -8.99 8.42
C ASN A 242 -2.63 -10.45 8.06
N TRP A 243 -3.41 -10.97 7.12
CA TRP A 243 -3.29 -12.31 6.63
C TRP A 243 -3.13 -12.31 5.12
N LEU A 244 -2.00 -12.81 4.65
CA LEU A 244 -1.71 -13.06 3.24
C LEU A 244 -1.99 -14.53 2.95
N LYS A 245 -2.96 -14.80 2.09
CA LYS A 245 -3.26 -16.16 1.65
C LYS A 245 -2.26 -16.62 0.58
N ASP A 246 -2.06 -17.92 0.43
CA ASP A 246 -1.09 -18.50 -0.52
C ASP A 246 -1.38 -18.11 -1.98
N ASN A 247 -2.63 -17.84 -2.32
CA ASN A 247 -3.02 -17.30 -3.62
C ASN A 247 -2.68 -15.81 -3.80
N GLY A 248 -2.04 -15.15 -2.83
CA GLY A 248 -1.65 -13.75 -2.86
C GLY A 248 -2.77 -12.76 -2.48
N ASP A 249 -3.92 -13.25 -2.04
CA ASP A 249 -4.99 -12.40 -1.52
C ASP A 249 -4.66 -11.90 -0.12
N ARG A 250 -4.88 -10.61 0.12
CA ARG A 250 -4.64 -9.96 1.42
C ARG A 250 -5.94 -9.74 2.15
N HIS A 251 -5.98 -10.17 3.40
CA HIS A 251 -7.08 -9.95 4.33
C HIS A 251 -6.56 -9.18 5.53
N GLN A 252 -7.26 -8.13 5.92
CA GLN A 252 -6.92 -7.34 7.10
C GLN A 252 -8.16 -7.20 7.97
N PHE A 253 -8.06 -7.65 9.20
CA PHE A 253 -9.06 -7.43 10.24
C PHE A 253 -8.49 -6.39 11.21
N GLY A 254 -9.28 -5.40 11.57
CA GLY A 254 -8.83 -4.33 12.44
C GLY A 254 -9.88 -3.95 13.47
N TYR A 255 -9.40 -3.56 14.65
CA TYR A 255 -10.15 -2.79 15.63
C TYR A 255 -9.44 -1.48 15.84
N SER A 256 -10.16 -0.36 15.83
CA SER A 256 -9.58 0.97 16.04
C SER A 256 -10.46 1.81 16.95
N GLY A 257 -9.82 2.53 17.86
CA GLY A 257 -10.41 3.58 18.67
C GLY A 257 -9.78 4.93 18.33
N ALA A 258 -10.58 5.94 18.08
CA ALA A 258 -10.09 7.26 17.73
C ALA A 258 -10.92 8.36 18.40
N TRP A 259 -10.21 9.35 18.93
CA TRP A 259 -10.75 10.64 19.31
C TRP A 259 -10.49 11.62 18.18
N ARG A 260 -11.53 12.30 17.75
CA ARG A 260 -11.50 13.22 16.62
C ARG A 260 -12.07 14.56 17.04
N GLN A 261 -11.44 15.62 16.60
CA GLN A 261 -11.87 16.98 16.88
C GLN A 261 -11.97 17.76 15.56
N LEU A 262 -13.11 18.37 15.33
CA LEU A 262 -13.31 19.32 14.25
C LEU A 262 -13.14 20.73 14.84
N THR A 263 -12.06 21.38 14.47
CA THR A 263 -11.59 22.65 15.03
C THR A 263 -11.05 23.58 13.94
N GLY A 264 -10.46 24.72 14.32
CA GLY A 264 -9.81 25.63 13.37
C GLY A 264 -10.75 26.15 12.28
N LEU A 265 -12.01 26.45 12.65
CA LEU A 265 -13.03 26.94 11.72
C LEU A 265 -12.60 28.25 11.09
N ALA A 266 -12.67 28.34 9.75
CA ALA A 266 -12.47 29.60 9.05
C ALA A 266 -13.61 30.60 9.36
N ALA A 267 -13.33 31.88 9.24
CA ALA A 267 -14.33 32.91 9.48
C ALA A 267 -15.58 32.79 8.59
N GLY A 268 -15.40 32.29 7.37
CA GLY A 268 -16.47 32.04 6.39
C GLY A 268 -17.07 30.63 6.43
N ALA A 269 -16.76 29.79 7.44
CA ALA A 269 -17.29 28.45 7.54
C ALA A 269 -18.83 28.45 7.59
N SER A 270 -19.43 27.50 6.86
CA SER A 270 -20.89 27.35 6.77
C SER A 270 -21.52 26.93 8.10
N LEU A 271 -22.83 27.12 8.23
CA LEU A 271 -23.57 26.68 9.40
C LEU A 271 -23.51 25.17 9.60
N SER A 272 -23.52 24.40 8.53
CA SER A 272 -23.40 22.94 8.57
C SER A 272 -22.07 22.51 9.18
N VAL A 273 -20.95 23.12 8.76
CA VAL A 273 -19.62 22.83 9.31
C VAL A 273 -19.50 23.28 10.76
N ARG A 274 -20.01 24.48 11.10
CA ARG A 274 -20.02 24.97 12.48
C ARG A 274 -20.84 24.11 13.44
N GLY A 275 -21.96 23.56 12.96
CA GLY A 275 -22.79 22.63 13.73
C GLY A 275 -22.15 21.27 14.00
N GLU A 276 -21.09 20.91 13.25
CA GLU A 276 -20.33 19.68 13.43
C GLU A 276 -19.07 19.86 14.29
N ALA A 277 -18.73 21.12 14.63
CA ALA A 277 -17.55 21.46 15.44
C ALA A 277 -17.58 20.77 16.81
N GLY A 278 -16.40 20.41 17.29
CA GLY A 278 -16.21 19.77 18.59
C GLY A 278 -15.63 18.37 18.49
N ASP A 279 -15.70 17.67 19.60
CA ASP A 279 -15.08 16.38 19.81
C ASP A 279 -16.00 15.22 19.44
N SER A 280 -15.43 14.11 19.05
CA SER A 280 -16.14 12.85 18.86
C SER A 280 -15.22 11.64 19.05
N ALA A 281 -15.70 10.65 19.77
CA ALA A 281 -15.06 9.35 19.90
C ALA A 281 -15.65 8.40 18.87
N LYS A 282 -14.78 7.61 18.23
CA LYS A 282 -15.15 6.53 17.32
C LYS A 282 -14.48 5.25 17.75
N SER A 283 -15.24 4.17 17.82
CA SER A 283 -14.75 2.80 18.00
C SER A 283 -15.30 1.97 16.86
N ALA A 284 -14.43 1.30 16.11
CA ALA A 284 -14.80 0.61 14.89
C ALA A 284 -14.06 -0.71 14.70
N ILE A 285 -14.74 -1.67 14.08
CA ILE A 285 -14.15 -2.89 13.52
C ILE A 285 -14.09 -2.70 12.01
N SER A 286 -12.98 -3.07 11.40
CA SER A 286 -12.78 -2.98 9.96
C SER A 286 -12.32 -4.29 9.36
N TYR A 287 -12.78 -4.56 8.15
CA TYR A 287 -12.31 -5.66 7.32
C TYR A 287 -11.94 -5.13 5.94
N ILE A 288 -10.73 -5.43 5.48
CA ILE A 288 -10.25 -5.07 4.14
C ILE A 288 -9.83 -6.36 3.43
N PHE A 289 -10.38 -6.56 2.26
CA PHE A 289 -9.94 -7.58 1.31
C PHE A 289 -9.29 -6.91 0.12
N GLN A 290 -8.15 -7.45 -0.34
CA GLN A 290 -7.42 -6.93 -1.49
C GLN A 290 -6.89 -8.09 -2.33
N ARG A 291 -7.18 -8.05 -3.62
CA ARG A 291 -6.64 -8.96 -4.63
C ARG A 291 -5.95 -8.16 -5.72
N GLU A 292 -4.65 -8.36 -5.85
CA GLU A 292 -3.82 -7.73 -6.88
C GLU A 292 -3.37 -8.79 -7.88
N ARG A 293 -3.75 -8.60 -9.15
CA ARG A 293 -3.41 -9.47 -10.27
C ARG A 293 -2.91 -8.67 -11.48
N ARG A 294 -2.61 -7.39 -11.29
CA ARG A 294 -2.01 -6.57 -12.33
C ARG A 294 -0.52 -6.90 -12.44
N ASP A 295 0.00 -6.89 -13.66
CA ASP A 295 1.42 -7.06 -13.97
C ASP A 295 2.27 -5.99 -13.30
N ASN A 296 1.85 -4.73 -13.41
CA ASN A 296 2.51 -3.60 -12.76
C ASN A 296 1.46 -2.65 -12.15
N PRO A 297 1.42 -2.51 -10.83
CA PRO A 297 0.46 -1.61 -10.18
C PRO A 297 0.58 -0.14 -10.61
N MET A 298 1.79 0.33 -10.98
CA MET A 298 2.04 1.73 -11.37
C MET A 298 1.69 2.01 -12.83
N LEU A 299 1.94 1.05 -13.73
CA LEU A 299 1.65 1.13 -15.16
C LEU A 299 1.00 -0.16 -15.63
N PRO A 300 -0.25 -0.43 -15.27
CA PRO A 300 -0.90 -1.69 -15.58
C PRO A 300 -1.08 -1.84 -17.09
N GLN A 301 -0.58 -2.93 -17.64
CA GLN A 301 -0.79 -3.33 -19.03
C GLN A 301 -1.79 -4.48 -19.13
N SER A 302 -1.84 -5.34 -18.11
CA SER A 302 -2.74 -6.48 -18.05
C SER A 302 -3.14 -6.80 -16.61
N GLY A 303 -4.28 -7.48 -16.47
CA GLY A 303 -4.77 -7.98 -15.19
C GLY A 303 -5.75 -7.05 -14.49
N TYR A 304 -6.07 -7.40 -13.23
CA TYR A 304 -7.08 -6.69 -12.46
C TYR A 304 -6.71 -6.55 -10.98
N PHE A 305 -7.35 -5.60 -10.34
CA PHE A 305 -7.26 -5.31 -8.93
C PHE A 305 -8.66 -5.19 -8.34
N ILE A 306 -8.89 -5.79 -7.19
CA ILE A 306 -10.14 -5.67 -6.43
C ILE A 306 -9.80 -5.37 -4.98
N LYS A 307 -10.43 -4.36 -4.42
CA LYS A 307 -10.36 -4.04 -3.00
C LYS A 307 -11.75 -3.78 -2.46
N THR A 308 -12.08 -4.42 -1.34
CA THR A 308 -13.28 -4.12 -0.57
C THR A 308 -12.87 -3.70 0.83
N ALA A 309 -13.51 -2.69 1.36
CA ALA A 309 -13.31 -2.24 2.73
C ALA A 309 -14.66 -2.08 3.40
N THR A 310 -14.85 -2.73 4.53
CA THR A 310 -16.05 -2.62 5.36
C THR A 310 -15.65 -2.15 6.74
N GLU A 311 -16.29 -1.11 7.24
CA GLU A 311 -16.09 -0.57 8.58
C GLU A 311 -17.44 -0.53 9.31
N LEU A 312 -17.47 -1.08 10.51
CA LEU A 312 -18.61 -1.05 11.41
C LEU A 312 -18.21 -0.27 12.67
N ALA A 313 -18.83 0.89 12.86
CA ALA A 313 -18.53 1.78 13.97
C ALA A 313 -19.72 1.92 14.93
N GLY A 314 -19.43 2.01 16.24
CA GLY A 314 -20.37 2.40 17.28
C GLY A 314 -21.56 1.49 17.52
N TRP A 315 -21.71 0.41 16.76
CA TRP A 315 -22.83 -0.53 16.87
C TRP A 315 -22.56 -1.59 17.93
N GLY A 316 -23.61 -1.97 18.63
CA GLY A 316 -23.51 -2.99 19.68
C GLY A 316 -22.66 -2.53 20.86
N SER A 317 -21.65 -3.32 21.23
CA SER A 317 -20.73 -3.07 22.34
C SER A 317 -19.57 -2.11 22.00
N LEU A 318 -19.45 -1.67 20.75
CA LEU A 318 -18.32 -0.82 20.34
C LEU A 318 -18.32 0.55 21.00
N GLY A 319 -19.52 1.16 21.17
CA GLY A 319 -19.64 2.48 21.82
C GLY A 319 -19.08 3.63 20.97
N GLY A 320 -18.95 4.81 21.59
CA GLY A 320 -18.53 6.04 20.93
C GLY A 320 -19.70 7.00 20.65
N ASP A 321 -19.44 8.04 19.84
CA ASP A 321 -20.43 9.11 19.53
C ASP A 321 -21.05 8.95 18.14
N VAL A 322 -20.56 7.99 17.35
CA VAL A 322 -21.00 7.74 15.97
C VAL A 322 -21.26 6.25 15.76
N ALA A 323 -22.31 5.93 15.00
CA ALA A 323 -22.61 4.56 14.63
C ALA A 323 -23.01 4.49 13.16
N PHE A 324 -22.28 3.65 12.38
CA PHE A 324 -22.52 3.47 10.97
C PHE A 324 -21.88 2.17 10.45
N SER A 325 -22.37 1.72 9.28
CA SER A 325 -21.66 0.75 8.43
C SER A 325 -21.18 1.46 7.17
N LYS A 326 -19.88 1.47 6.93
CA LYS A 326 -19.25 2.08 5.76
C LYS A 326 -18.61 1.00 4.91
N ASN A 327 -19.03 0.95 3.64
CA ASN A 327 -18.58 -0.06 2.69
C ASN A 327 -18.01 0.64 1.47
N GLU A 328 -16.83 0.23 1.04
CA GLU A 328 -16.16 0.73 -0.15
C GLU A 328 -15.77 -0.45 -1.05
N LEU A 329 -15.94 -0.26 -2.34
CA LEU A 329 -15.52 -1.16 -3.40
C LEU A 329 -14.63 -0.41 -4.37
N GLU A 330 -13.49 -0.97 -4.69
CA GLU A 330 -12.58 -0.47 -5.72
C GLU A 330 -12.21 -1.62 -6.63
N VAL A 331 -12.45 -1.46 -7.93
CA VAL A 331 -12.12 -2.43 -8.97
C VAL A 331 -11.40 -1.69 -10.08
N SER A 332 -10.26 -2.19 -10.51
CA SER A 332 -9.57 -1.66 -11.68
C SER A 332 -8.94 -2.78 -12.49
N GLY A 333 -8.75 -2.54 -13.78
CA GLY A 333 -8.14 -3.51 -14.66
C GLY A 333 -7.56 -2.87 -15.89
N ALA A 334 -6.67 -3.60 -16.56
CA ALA A 334 -6.05 -3.17 -17.81
C ALA A 334 -5.98 -4.33 -18.79
N VAL A 335 -6.08 -4.00 -20.08
CA VAL A 335 -5.95 -4.95 -21.19
C VAL A 335 -4.98 -4.37 -22.21
N PRO A 336 -3.98 -5.14 -22.67
CA PRO A 336 -3.05 -4.70 -23.69
C PRO A 336 -3.74 -4.65 -25.05
N ILE A 337 -3.47 -3.61 -25.84
CA ILE A 337 -3.96 -3.48 -27.20
C ILE A 337 -2.90 -4.02 -28.16
N PRO A 338 -3.20 -5.07 -28.94
CA PRO A 338 -2.31 -5.52 -30.01
C PRO A 338 -2.37 -4.53 -31.18
N ILE A 339 -1.22 -3.92 -31.52
CA ILE A 339 -1.11 -3.07 -32.69
C ILE A 339 -0.57 -3.93 -33.86
N PRO A 340 -1.29 -3.99 -35.01
CA PRO A 340 -0.82 -4.70 -36.20
C PRO A 340 0.53 -4.15 -36.65
N GLY A 341 1.51 -5.03 -36.89
CA GLY A 341 2.85 -4.66 -37.34
C GLY A 341 3.88 -4.34 -36.25
N ILE A 342 3.49 -4.26 -34.97
CA ILE A 342 4.40 -4.12 -33.84
C ILE A 342 4.53 -5.46 -33.11
N ARG A 343 5.78 -5.88 -32.85
CA ARG A 343 6.05 -7.11 -32.05
C ARG A 343 5.46 -6.93 -30.64
N ARG A 344 4.78 -7.94 -30.13
CA ARG A 344 4.22 -7.93 -28.77
C ARG A 344 5.34 -7.92 -27.71
N PRO A 345 5.15 -7.18 -26.59
CA PRO A 345 4.04 -6.30 -26.23
C PRO A 345 4.17 -4.90 -26.86
N SER A 346 3.06 -4.35 -27.37
CA SER A 346 3.04 -2.99 -27.95
C SER A 346 3.29 -1.88 -26.91
N GLY A 347 3.17 -2.20 -25.63
CA GLY A 347 3.22 -1.24 -24.53
C GLY A 347 2.00 -0.33 -24.43
N VAL A 348 1.03 -0.46 -25.35
CA VAL A 348 -0.25 0.27 -25.30
C VAL A 348 -1.26 -0.56 -24.50
N SER A 349 -1.91 0.07 -23.54
CA SER A 349 -2.96 -0.57 -22.74
C SER A 349 -4.17 0.35 -22.59
N VAL A 350 -5.34 -0.26 -22.49
CA VAL A 350 -6.56 0.40 -22.05
C VAL A 350 -6.89 -0.12 -20.65
N GLY A 351 -7.04 0.80 -19.73
CA GLY A 351 -7.42 0.52 -18.36
C GLY A 351 -8.76 1.14 -18.02
N GLY A 352 -9.39 0.60 -16.99
CA GLY A 352 -10.60 1.16 -16.41
C GLY A 352 -10.62 0.92 -14.91
N GLY A 353 -11.24 1.86 -14.18
CA GLY A 353 -11.44 1.79 -12.75
C GLY A 353 -12.87 2.13 -12.37
N LEU A 354 -13.38 1.49 -11.33
CA LEU A 354 -14.66 1.76 -10.70
C LEU A 354 -14.45 1.83 -9.19
N ARG A 355 -14.97 2.88 -8.56
CA ARG A 355 -15.06 3.02 -7.11
C ARG A 355 -16.50 3.32 -6.71
N ALA A 356 -16.97 2.66 -5.68
CA ALA A 356 -18.29 2.89 -5.12
C ALA A 356 -18.22 2.83 -3.60
N GLY A 357 -19.06 3.59 -2.93
CA GLY A 357 -19.13 3.56 -1.48
C GLY A 357 -20.52 3.87 -0.96
N LEU A 358 -20.82 3.22 0.16
CA LEU A 358 -22.08 3.34 0.88
C LEU A 358 -21.80 3.52 2.36
N LEU A 359 -22.31 4.59 2.95
CA LEU A 359 -22.31 4.82 4.37
C LEU A 359 -23.74 4.75 4.88
N TYR A 360 -24.02 3.76 5.70
CA TYR A 360 -25.34 3.51 6.28
C TYR A 360 -25.34 3.85 7.78
N PRO A 361 -26.07 4.87 8.23
CA PRO A 361 -26.17 5.21 9.66
C PRO A 361 -26.86 4.09 10.45
N LEU A 362 -26.28 3.77 11.61
CA LEU A 362 -26.80 2.75 12.52
C LEU A 362 -27.23 3.36 13.84
N PRO A 363 -28.12 2.71 14.58
CA PRO A 363 -28.42 3.12 15.96
C PRO A 363 -27.18 2.92 16.84
N LEU A 364 -26.92 3.87 17.73
CA LEU A 364 -25.82 3.80 18.66
C LEU A 364 -26.08 2.69 19.69
N SER A 365 -25.09 1.84 19.93
CA SER A 365 -25.21 0.66 20.80
C SER A 365 -26.37 -0.26 20.38
N TYR A 366 -27.00 -0.94 21.30
CA TYR A 366 -28.20 -1.78 21.09
C TYR A 366 -29.53 -1.00 21.17
N GLY A 367 -29.46 0.35 21.15
CA GLY A 367 -30.65 1.19 21.35
C GLY A 367 -31.59 1.17 20.15
N PHE A 368 -32.90 1.06 20.43
CA PHE A 368 -33.97 1.22 19.45
C PHE A 368 -34.29 2.71 19.17
N SER A 369 -33.52 3.64 19.72
CA SER A 369 -33.82 5.08 19.74
C SER A 369 -33.54 5.84 18.42
N GLY A 370 -33.30 5.12 17.32
CA GLY A 370 -32.98 5.70 16.02
C GLY A 370 -31.50 6.03 15.84
N ALA A 371 -31.10 6.26 14.57
CA ALA A 371 -29.72 6.60 14.21
C ALA A 371 -29.50 8.10 14.09
N SER A 372 -28.30 8.56 14.40
CA SER A 372 -27.86 9.92 14.13
C SER A 372 -27.41 10.07 12.67
N PRO A 373 -27.62 11.22 12.03
CA PRO A 373 -27.04 11.50 10.72
C PRO A 373 -25.52 11.34 10.71
N SER A 374 -24.96 10.96 9.56
CA SER A 374 -23.51 10.85 9.35
C SER A 374 -22.81 12.17 9.62
N ARG A 375 -21.64 12.14 10.28
CA ARG A 375 -20.81 13.33 10.50
C ARG A 375 -19.91 13.61 9.30
N ILE A 376 -19.51 14.87 9.10
CA ILE A 376 -18.65 15.30 7.99
C ILE A 376 -17.34 14.48 7.97
N ASN A 377 -16.78 14.13 9.12
CA ASN A 377 -15.54 13.37 9.23
C ASN A 377 -15.67 11.92 8.73
N ASP A 378 -16.88 11.35 8.68
CA ASP A 378 -17.13 9.97 8.26
C ASP A 378 -17.57 9.88 6.79
N ARG A 379 -18.10 10.99 6.24
CA ARG A 379 -18.63 11.04 4.87
C ARG A 379 -17.55 10.86 3.81
N PHE A 380 -17.97 10.39 2.66
CA PHE A 380 -17.11 10.32 1.49
C PHE A 380 -16.85 11.71 0.91
N SER A 381 -15.65 11.90 0.40
CA SER A 381 -15.23 13.05 -0.38
C SER A 381 -14.81 12.58 -1.77
N LEU A 382 -15.16 13.31 -2.82
CA LEU A 382 -14.90 12.93 -4.19
C LEU A 382 -14.32 14.11 -4.98
N GLY A 383 -13.31 13.85 -5.83
CA GLY A 383 -12.63 14.82 -6.65
C GLY A 383 -11.19 15.07 -6.22
N GLY A 384 -10.38 15.47 -7.16
CA GLY A 384 -8.96 15.76 -7.00
C GLY A 384 -8.08 15.07 -8.05
N PRO A 385 -6.80 15.41 -8.10
CA PRO A 385 -5.91 14.97 -9.19
C PRO A 385 -5.64 13.45 -9.20
N THR A 386 -5.81 12.76 -8.08
CA THR A 386 -5.63 11.29 -7.97
C THR A 386 -6.95 10.52 -8.00
N ASP A 387 -8.07 11.22 -7.93
CA ASP A 387 -9.42 10.65 -7.88
C ASP A 387 -10.18 11.00 -9.18
N ILE A 388 -11.02 12.02 -9.18
CA ILE A 388 -11.66 12.51 -10.40
C ILE A 388 -10.94 13.77 -10.86
N ARG A 389 -10.10 13.62 -11.89
CA ARG A 389 -9.31 14.71 -12.48
C ARG A 389 -10.25 15.74 -13.10
N GLY A 390 -9.84 17.01 -13.12
CA GLY A 390 -10.69 18.10 -13.62
C GLY A 390 -11.59 18.72 -12.56
N PHE A 391 -11.51 18.23 -11.32
CA PHE A 391 -12.21 18.79 -10.15
C PHE A 391 -11.23 19.08 -9.01
N SER A 392 -11.57 20.03 -8.16
CA SER A 392 -10.81 20.33 -6.95
C SER A 392 -10.94 19.21 -5.92
N LEU A 393 -10.08 19.18 -4.91
CA LEU A 393 -10.23 18.25 -3.79
C LEU A 393 -11.57 18.46 -3.10
N GLY A 394 -12.36 17.38 -2.95
CA GLY A 394 -13.72 17.48 -2.44
C GLY A 394 -14.65 18.34 -3.32
N GLY A 395 -14.30 18.54 -4.59
CA GLY A 395 -15.03 19.43 -5.49
C GLY A 395 -16.37 18.89 -5.96
N LEU A 396 -16.60 17.58 -5.81
CA LEU A 396 -17.86 16.93 -6.21
C LEU A 396 -18.76 16.69 -5.01
N GLY A 397 -20.07 16.78 -5.24
CA GLY A 397 -21.10 16.44 -4.28
C GLY A 397 -21.71 17.63 -3.53
N PRO A 398 -22.41 17.34 -2.41
CA PRO A 398 -23.14 18.35 -1.64
C PRO A 398 -22.24 19.40 -1.02
N ARG A 399 -22.68 20.66 -1.10
CA ARG A 399 -21.98 21.81 -0.53
C ARG A 399 -22.97 22.70 0.25
N ASP A 400 -22.43 23.42 1.22
CA ASP A 400 -23.12 24.52 1.91
C ASP A 400 -22.26 25.78 1.73
N GLY A 401 -22.74 26.69 0.89
CA GLY A 401 -21.92 27.80 0.40
C GLY A 401 -20.66 27.30 -0.34
N ASN A 402 -19.50 27.68 0.17
CA ASN A 402 -18.21 27.25 -0.38
C ASN A 402 -17.68 25.94 0.21
N ASP A 403 -18.30 25.41 1.26
CA ASP A 403 -17.79 24.26 2.00
C ASP A 403 -18.31 22.95 1.43
N ALA A 404 -17.41 22.01 1.18
CA ALA A 404 -17.74 20.65 0.81
C ALA A 404 -18.16 19.84 2.04
N LEU A 405 -19.39 19.34 2.04
CA LEU A 405 -19.95 18.57 3.15
C LEU A 405 -19.71 17.07 3.04
N GLY A 406 -19.24 16.59 1.89
CA GLY A 406 -19.18 15.17 1.59
C GLY A 406 -20.56 14.53 1.38
N GLY A 407 -20.58 13.22 1.17
CA GLY A 407 -21.81 12.47 0.94
C GLY A 407 -21.77 11.06 1.52
N ASP A 408 -22.92 10.40 1.51
CA ASP A 408 -23.12 9.08 2.11
C ASP A 408 -23.01 7.94 1.07
N VAL A 409 -23.31 8.25 -0.21
CA VAL A 409 -23.25 7.28 -1.30
C VAL A 409 -22.52 7.90 -2.48
N PHE A 410 -21.57 7.18 -3.06
CA PHE A 410 -20.89 7.62 -4.28
C PHE A 410 -20.66 6.47 -5.26
N ALA A 411 -20.54 6.84 -6.53
CA ALA A 411 -19.97 6.01 -7.57
C ALA A 411 -19.09 6.88 -8.46
N ALA A 412 -17.92 6.35 -8.79
CA ALA A 412 -16.94 7.00 -9.65
C ALA A 412 -16.31 5.99 -10.58
N GLY A 413 -16.02 6.39 -11.80
CA GLY A 413 -15.39 5.52 -12.78
C GLY A 413 -14.42 6.27 -13.66
N SER A 414 -13.45 5.55 -14.20
CA SER A 414 -12.47 6.07 -15.13
C SER A 414 -12.18 5.08 -16.25
N VAL A 415 -11.84 5.61 -17.40
CA VAL A 415 -11.23 4.87 -18.51
C VAL A 415 -10.00 5.63 -18.92
N ASN A 416 -8.90 4.92 -19.10
CA ASN A 416 -7.64 5.51 -19.54
C ASN A 416 -6.97 4.64 -20.59
N MET A 417 -6.20 5.26 -21.46
CA MET A 417 -5.34 4.63 -22.43
C MET A 417 -3.91 5.11 -22.17
N LEU A 418 -3.00 4.15 -21.94
CA LEU A 418 -1.57 4.40 -21.76
C LEU A 418 -0.84 4.06 -23.05
N ILE A 419 -0.06 5.00 -23.55
CA ILE A 419 0.68 4.88 -24.81
C ILE A 419 2.16 5.12 -24.50
N PRO A 420 3.08 4.21 -24.89
CA PRO A 420 4.51 4.44 -24.74
C PRO A 420 4.95 5.67 -25.53
N LEU A 421 5.90 6.44 -24.99
CA LEU A 421 6.43 7.61 -25.69
C LEU A 421 7.20 7.18 -26.94
N PRO A 422 6.96 7.83 -28.08
CA PRO A 422 7.72 7.59 -29.29
C PRO A 422 9.23 7.74 -29.04
N ARG A 423 10.05 6.86 -29.59
CA ARG A 423 11.53 6.80 -29.48
C ARG A 423 12.10 6.34 -28.14
N VAL A 424 11.30 6.18 -27.07
CA VAL A 424 11.80 5.75 -25.76
C VAL A 424 11.57 4.25 -25.52
N GLY A 425 10.61 3.65 -26.22
CA GLY A 425 10.33 2.21 -26.18
C GLY A 425 9.26 1.78 -25.17
N PRO A 426 8.79 0.53 -25.30
CA PRO A 426 7.69 0.00 -24.48
C PRO A 426 8.07 -0.28 -23.02
N ASP A 427 9.35 -0.40 -22.69
CA ASP A 427 9.82 -0.69 -21.32
C ASP A 427 10.10 0.58 -20.49
N SER A 428 9.94 1.74 -21.11
CA SER A 428 10.12 3.03 -20.45
C SER A 428 9.13 3.24 -19.30
N PRO A 429 9.54 3.87 -18.19
CA PRO A 429 8.63 4.28 -17.12
C PRO A 429 7.70 5.45 -17.50
N PHE A 430 7.90 6.05 -18.67
CA PHE A 430 7.08 7.16 -19.16
C PHE A 430 5.97 6.68 -20.09
N ARG A 431 4.75 7.21 -19.91
CA ARG A 431 3.59 6.97 -20.78
C ARG A 431 2.86 8.28 -21.07
N LEU A 432 2.35 8.41 -22.26
CA LEU A 432 1.28 9.35 -22.56
C LEU A 432 -0.03 8.72 -22.10
N GLN A 433 -0.88 9.50 -21.46
CA GLN A 433 -2.19 9.09 -20.99
C GLN A 433 -3.28 9.90 -21.67
N ILE A 434 -4.32 9.22 -22.14
CA ILE A 434 -5.60 9.82 -22.53
C ILE A 434 -6.61 9.25 -21.56
N PHE A 435 -7.43 10.10 -20.94
CA PHE A 435 -8.39 9.62 -19.93
C PHE A 435 -9.74 10.33 -20.00
N ALA A 436 -10.75 9.61 -19.55
CA ALA A 436 -12.05 10.16 -19.21
C ALA A 436 -12.45 9.57 -17.85
N ASN A 437 -12.87 10.41 -16.93
CA ASN A 437 -13.33 10.00 -15.63
C ASN A 437 -14.58 10.79 -15.24
N GLY A 438 -15.33 10.21 -14.32
CA GLY A 438 -16.53 10.88 -13.84
C GLY A 438 -17.06 10.18 -12.59
N GLY A 439 -17.92 10.90 -11.89
CA GLY A 439 -18.53 10.36 -10.69
C GLY A 439 -19.63 11.23 -10.14
N ARG A 440 -20.27 10.68 -9.13
CA ARG A 440 -21.36 11.33 -8.43
C ARG A 440 -21.30 10.99 -6.96
N LEU A 441 -21.50 12.00 -6.13
CA LEU A 441 -21.57 11.89 -4.69
C LEU A 441 -22.88 12.50 -4.19
N VAL A 442 -23.62 11.76 -3.36
CA VAL A 442 -24.94 12.15 -2.86
C VAL A 442 -24.98 11.98 -1.35
N ALA A 443 -25.53 12.95 -0.63
CA ALA A 443 -25.82 12.81 0.79
C ALA A 443 -27.26 12.34 1.00
N MET A 444 -27.50 11.57 2.03
CA MET A 444 -28.83 11.14 2.44
C MET A 444 -29.65 12.35 2.90
N ARG A 445 -30.79 12.58 2.26
CA ARG A 445 -31.73 13.63 2.63
C ARG A 445 -32.66 13.13 3.74
N SER A 446 -32.58 13.74 4.92
CA SER A 446 -33.61 13.56 5.93
C SER A 446 -34.90 14.28 5.47
N LYS A 447 -35.99 13.55 5.28
CA LYS A 447 -37.32 14.14 5.05
C LYS A 447 -37.88 14.63 6.39
N THR A 448 -37.31 15.71 6.94
CA THR A 448 -37.92 16.37 8.08
C THR A 448 -39.09 17.23 7.58
N LYS A 449 -40.32 16.84 7.90
CA LYS A 449 -41.50 17.69 7.75
C LYS A 449 -41.45 18.76 8.83
N GLY A 450 -40.82 19.88 8.57
CA GLY A 450 -40.78 21.00 9.49
C GLY A 450 -39.44 21.76 9.43
N GLY A 451 -39.54 23.08 9.36
CA GLY A 451 -38.53 24.06 9.02
C GLY A 451 -37.12 23.93 9.60
N ASP A 452 -36.23 24.65 8.98
CA ASP A 452 -34.75 24.64 9.01
C ASP A 452 -34.03 24.84 10.37
N SER A 453 -34.68 24.60 11.51
CA SER A 453 -34.11 24.97 12.81
C SER A 453 -34.17 23.88 13.89
N ALA A 454 -34.50 22.63 13.57
CA ALA A 454 -34.58 21.57 14.59
C ALA A 454 -33.21 20.93 14.89
N PRO A 455 -32.86 20.70 16.20
CA PRO A 455 -31.67 19.97 16.58
C PRO A 455 -31.71 18.56 15.98
N ARG A 456 -30.51 17.98 15.71
CA ARG A 456 -30.30 16.63 15.12
C ARG A 456 -31.32 15.61 15.60
N GLN A 457 -32.40 15.46 14.84
CA GLN A 457 -33.48 14.53 15.17
C GLN A 457 -33.00 13.11 14.81
N ARG A 458 -33.11 12.18 15.75
CA ARG A 458 -32.79 10.77 15.52
C ARG A 458 -33.75 10.22 14.48
N LEU A 459 -33.20 9.54 13.47
CA LEU A 459 -33.94 8.96 12.37
C LEU A 459 -34.42 7.54 12.74
N GLY A 460 -35.70 7.25 12.55
CA GLY A 460 -36.20 5.88 12.70
C GLY A 460 -35.64 4.94 11.62
N ALA A 461 -35.58 3.65 11.90
CA ALA A 461 -34.99 2.66 10.98
C ALA A 461 -35.67 2.65 9.60
N SER A 462 -37.00 2.80 9.54
CA SER A 462 -37.74 2.87 8.25
C SER A 462 -37.38 4.13 7.46
N SER A 463 -37.25 5.28 8.12
CA SER A 463 -36.89 6.54 7.45
C SER A 463 -35.44 6.55 6.95
N ILE A 464 -34.53 5.83 7.62
CA ILE A 464 -33.15 5.63 7.14
C ILE A 464 -33.15 4.77 5.89
N TRP A 465 -33.88 3.65 5.92
CA TRP A 465 -33.99 2.76 4.77
C TRP A 465 -34.56 3.47 3.55
N ASP A 466 -35.70 4.15 3.72
CA ASP A 466 -36.32 4.92 2.64
C ASP A 466 -35.41 6.05 2.13
N GLY A 467 -34.74 6.73 3.04
CA GLY A 467 -33.73 7.73 2.71
C GLY A 467 -32.59 7.15 1.89
N MET A 468 -32.06 5.98 2.27
CA MET A 468 -30.97 5.33 1.58
C MET A 468 -31.37 4.81 0.19
N VAL A 469 -32.55 4.18 0.08
CA VAL A 469 -33.11 3.72 -1.20
C VAL A 469 -33.32 4.92 -2.14
N SER A 470 -33.87 6.03 -1.64
CA SER A 470 -34.03 7.24 -2.44
C SER A 470 -32.69 7.84 -2.88
N THR A 471 -31.69 7.86 -1.99
CA THR A 471 -30.34 8.36 -2.30
C THR A 471 -29.64 7.51 -3.35
N THR A 472 -29.77 6.17 -3.24
CA THR A 472 -29.21 5.24 -4.24
C THR A 472 -29.94 5.38 -5.59
N LYS A 473 -31.24 5.57 -5.58
CA LYS A 473 -32.00 5.87 -6.78
C LYS A 473 -31.57 7.22 -7.40
N ASP A 474 -31.42 8.25 -6.58
CA ASP A 474 -30.87 9.54 -7.05
C ASP A 474 -29.48 9.38 -7.64
N LEU A 475 -28.62 8.56 -7.05
CA LEU A 475 -27.29 8.27 -7.60
C LEU A 475 -27.39 7.67 -9.00
N SER A 476 -28.27 6.69 -9.21
CA SER A 476 -28.39 5.94 -10.47
C SER A 476 -29.10 6.73 -11.59
N THR A 477 -30.08 7.57 -11.24
CA THR A 477 -30.89 8.31 -12.24
C THR A 477 -30.27 9.62 -12.66
N GLY A 478 -29.36 10.21 -11.88
CA GLY A 478 -28.75 11.47 -12.21
C GLY A 478 -27.47 11.34 -13.03
N LEU A 479 -27.26 12.27 -13.94
CA LEU A 479 -26.03 12.34 -14.74
C LEU A 479 -24.81 12.54 -13.82
N PRO A 480 -23.71 11.76 -14.01
CA PRO A 480 -22.46 12.00 -13.33
C PRO A 480 -21.77 13.26 -13.83
N SER A 481 -20.94 13.86 -13.01
CA SER A 481 -20.01 14.89 -13.47
C SER A 481 -18.83 14.21 -14.15
N ILE A 482 -18.43 14.73 -15.33
CA ILE A 482 -17.46 14.06 -16.23
C ILE A 482 -16.36 15.04 -16.58
N ALA A 483 -15.13 14.56 -16.56
CA ALA A 483 -13.97 15.26 -17.12
C ALA A 483 -13.17 14.33 -18.05
N ALA A 484 -12.52 14.90 -19.02
CA ALA A 484 -11.60 14.20 -19.89
C ALA A 484 -10.31 15.01 -20.06
N GLY A 485 -9.24 14.33 -20.45
CA GLY A 485 -7.97 15.01 -20.61
C GLY A 485 -6.87 14.13 -21.16
N VAL A 486 -5.71 14.75 -21.24
CA VAL A 486 -4.46 14.11 -21.65
C VAL A 486 -3.38 14.41 -20.61
N GLY A 487 -2.43 13.50 -20.46
CA GLY A 487 -1.37 13.69 -19.49
C GLY A 487 -0.12 12.88 -19.77
N LEU A 488 0.91 13.19 -19.03
CA LEU A 488 2.15 12.44 -18.97
C LEU A 488 2.22 11.70 -17.64
N VAL A 489 2.49 10.41 -17.70
CA VAL A 489 2.64 9.55 -16.54
C VAL A 489 4.09 9.11 -16.43
N TYR A 490 4.64 9.20 -15.23
CA TYR A 490 5.95 8.68 -14.87
C TYR A 490 5.80 7.69 -13.71
N ALA A 491 6.17 6.44 -13.95
CA ALA A 491 6.20 5.42 -12.90
C ALA A 491 7.57 5.38 -12.24
N HIS A 492 7.66 5.93 -11.05
CA HIS A 492 8.80 5.76 -10.17
C HIS A 492 8.58 4.51 -9.30
N PRO A 493 9.63 3.79 -8.83
CA PRO A 493 9.47 2.61 -7.99
C PRO A 493 8.65 2.83 -6.70
N VAL A 494 8.57 4.06 -6.22
CA VAL A 494 7.86 4.42 -4.97
C VAL A 494 6.46 4.97 -5.24
N ALA A 495 6.26 5.71 -6.33
CA ALA A 495 5.00 6.38 -6.61
C ALA A 495 4.83 6.65 -8.11
N ARG A 496 3.59 6.75 -8.55
CA ARG A 496 3.22 7.21 -9.88
C ARG A 496 3.00 8.72 -9.85
N PHE A 497 3.65 9.42 -10.78
CA PHE A 497 3.52 10.85 -11.00
C PHE A 497 2.71 11.09 -12.26
N GLU A 498 1.75 11.97 -12.19
CA GLU A 498 0.92 12.36 -13.33
C GLU A 498 0.91 13.88 -13.50
N LEU A 499 1.16 14.33 -14.71
CA LEU A 499 0.94 15.71 -15.14
C LEU A 499 -0.20 15.70 -16.16
N ASN A 500 -1.38 16.09 -15.73
CA ASN A 500 -2.60 16.00 -16.50
C ASN A 500 -3.13 17.37 -16.90
N PHE A 501 -3.53 17.52 -18.14
CA PHE A 501 -4.36 18.62 -18.60
C PHE A 501 -5.80 18.13 -18.69
N SER A 502 -6.66 18.66 -17.82
CA SER A 502 -8.03 18.20 -17.62
C SER A 502 -9.05 19.25 -18.07
N LEU A 503 -10.11 18.78 -18.71
CA LEU A 503 -11.26 19.57 -19.12
C LEU A 503 -12.52 18.98 -18.48
N PRO A 504 -13.22 19.70 -17.60
CA PRO A 504 -14.55 19.30 -17.13
C PRO A 504 -15.54 19.46 -18.29
N LEU A 505 -16.16 18.35 -18.69
CA LEU A 505 -17.15 18.29 -19.78
C LEU A 505 -18.57 18.46 -19.26
N VAL A 506 -18.87 17.82 -18.15
CA VAL A 506 -20.17 17.89 -17.47
C VAL A 506 -19.92 18.22 -16.01
N MET A 507 -20.55 19.28 -15.53
CA MET A 507 -20.45 19.76 -14.15
C MET A 507 -21.83 20.05 -13.64
N ARG A 508 -22.12 19.68 -12.41
CA ARG A 508 -23.36 19.98 -11.73
C ARG A 508 -23.29 21.35 -11.04
N ARG A 509 -24.44 21.94 -10.85
CA ARG A 509 -24.52 23.25 -10.17
C ARG A 509 -24.03 23.11 -8.72
N GLY A 510 -23.08 23.97 -8.33
CA GLY A 510 -22.48 23.98 -6.99
C GLY A 510 -21.20 23.13 -6.85
N GLU A 511 -20.81 22.36 -7.86
CA GLU A 511 -19.53 21.64 -7.85
C GLU A 511 -18.37 22.54 -8.25
N ASP A 512 -17.17 22.21 -7.76
CA ASP A 512 -15.95 22.99 -7.99
C ASP A 512 -15.04 22.28 -9.01
N ALA A 513 -15.15 22.71 -10.25
CA ALA A 513 -14.35 22.20 -11.34
C ALA A 513 -13.08 23.02 -11.55
N ARG A 514 -11.99 22.34 -11.88
CA ARG A 514 -10.69 22.93 -12.16
C ARG A 514 -10.19 22.56 -13.56
N LYS A 515 -10.34 23.47 -14.51
CA LYS A 515 -9.78 23.35 -15.85
C LYS A 515 -8.28 23.63 -15.84
N GLY A 516 -7.49 22.84 -16.55
CA GLY A 516 -6.07 23.10 -16.80
C GLY A 516 -5.15 22.03 -16.27
N LEU A 517 -3.91 22.41 -15.99
CA LEU A 517 -2.88 21.51 -15.51
C LEU A 517 -3.10 21.11 -14.04
N GLN A 518 -2.99 19.81 -13.80
CA GLN A 518 -3.04 19.21 -12.47
C GLN A 518 -1.89 18.22 -12.32
N VAL A 519 -1.21 18.28 -11.18
CA VAL A 519 -0.18 17.32 -10.79
C VAL A 519 -0.79 16.34 -9.79
N GLY A 520 -0.70 15.05 -10.08
CA GLY A 520 -1.09 13.98 -9.17
C GLY A 520 0.12 13.13 -8.80
N VAL A 521 0.25 12.81 -7.53
CA VAL A 521 1.27 11.88 -7.01
C VAL A 521 0.56 10.86 -6.12
N GLY A 522 0.76 9.58 -6.38
CA GLY A 522 0.12 8.53 -5.62
C GLY A 522 0.51 7.13 -6.11
N ILE A 523 0.01 6.12 -5.42
CA ILE A 523 0.18 4.72 -5.79
C ILE A 523 -1.04 4.25 -6.61
N ASN A 524 -2.23 4.63 -6.17
CA ASN A 524 -3.49 4.29 -6.82
C ASN A 524 -4.13 5.54 -7.43
N PHE A 525 -4.56 5.40 -8.67
CA PHE A 525 -5.34 6.39 -9.41
C PHE A 525 -6.63 5.72 -9.89
N LEU A 526 -7.72 6.49 -9.84
CA LEU A 526 -8.98 6.04 -10.39
C LEU A 526 -8.91 5.97 -11.91
#